data_b6151b77c23b9928a2febd4ceed58b07
#
_entry.id   b6151b77c23b9928a2febd4ceed58b07
#
_cell.length_a   1.000
_cell.length_b   1.000
_cell.length_c   1.000
_cell.angle_alpha   90.00
_cell.angle_beta   90.00
_cell.angle_gamma   90.00
#
_symmetry.space_group_name_H-M   'P 1'
#
loop_
_entity.id
_entity.type
_entity.pdbx_description
1 polymer ?
#
loop_
_entity_poly.entity_id
_entity_poly.type
_entity_poly.pdbx_seq_one_letter_code
_entity_poly.pdbx_strand_id
1 'polypeptide(L)'
;MPSYNKGRYLADAINSVISQTYQNWELIVVDDVSNDNSFETLNAFAEKDIRIKFYINSKNKGANFSRNFGLSIAKGDFIIFLDADDILFQDCLKNRLDKIEKSNLDFCVFTMQIFNKTIGDLKNNWDPETKTPLINFLSHRLPWQTMQPIWKRSFLIGINGFDEDFKRLQDVELHTRALLNNNVNFKLFNTLPDCFLRIDDERKNFNSIDFLNKWIDSSEQYCNKFEKLVPANYKKYLHGTIFRSYQQILLYYKLNKITKDDFLLLGTKLFSVNVYRKTGKLKKLIYKIVCFYNLYLFRVPGINQFLYRLILL
;
A
#
# COMPACT_ATOMS: atom_id res chain seq x y z
N MET A 1 -11.33 -9.21 1.17
CA MET A 1 -10.15 -9.66 1.93
C MET A 1 -9.38 -10.65 1.07
N PRO A 2 -8.18 -10.34 0.56
CA PRO A 2 -7.29 -11.33 -0.04
C PRO A 2 -6.62 -12.15 1.06
N SER A 3 -6.46 -13.47 0.87
CA SER A 3 -5.78 -14.37 1.80
C SER A 3 -4.77 -15.23 1.05
N TYR A 4 -3.57 -15.39 1.60
CA TYR A 4 -2.58 -16.35 1.15
C TYR A 4 -1.63 -16.71 2.29
N ASN A 5 -1.73 -17.97 2.79
CA ASN A 5 -0.96 -18.46 3.91
C ASN A 5 -1.05 -17.55 5.15
N LYS A 6 -2.29 -17.24 5.57
CA LYS A 6 -2.59 -16.35 6.70
C LYS A 6 -3.40 -17.04 7.80
N GLY A 7 -3.49 -18.37 7.80
CA GLY A 7 -4.29 -19.13 8.74
C GLY A 7 -4.08 -18.75 10.21
N ARG A 8 -2.84 -18.36 10.58
CA ARG A 8 -2.51 -17.88 11.93
C ARG A 8 -3.28 -16.62 12.36
N TYR A 9 -3.56 -15.69 11.42
CA TYR A 9 -4.15 -14.38 11.70
C TYR A 9 -5.57 -14.24 11.20
N LEU A 10 -5.96 -15.12 10.31
CA LEU A 10 -7.23 -15.05 9.58
C LEU A 10 -8.44 -15.02 10.52
N ALA A 11 -8.40 -15.79 11.60
CA ALA A 11 -9.46 -15.80 12.60
C ALA A 11 -9.61 -14.45 13.31
N ASP A 12 -8.51 -13.77 13.65
CA ASP A 12 -8.54 -12.44 14.27
C ASP A 12 -9.16 -11.41 13.31
N ALA A 13 -8.75 -11.44 12.03
CA ALA A 13 -9.26 -10.54 11.01
C ALA A 13 -10.77 -10.73 10.79
N ILE A 14 -11.24 -11.98 10.66
CA ILE A 14 -12.67 -12.29 10.50
C ILE A 14 -13.47 -11.90 11.73
N ASN A 15 -12.99 -12.22 12.94
CA ASN A 15 -13.66 -11.83 14.18
C ASN A 15 -13.79 -10.32 14.34
N SER A 16 -12.82 -9.53 13.85
CA SER A 16 -12.90 -8.07 13.84
C SER A 16 -14.03 -7.53 12.97
N VAL A 17 -14.44 -8.29 11.93
CA VAL A 17 -15.61 -7.95 11.10
C VAL A 17 -16.89 -8.44 11.74
N ILE A 18 -16.91 -9.62 12.34
CA ILE A 18 -18.10 -10.15 13.06
C ILE A 18 -18.48 -9.24 14.23
N SER A 19 -17.50 -8.67 14.93
CA SER A 19 -17.69 -7.77 16.08
C SER A 19 -18.12 -6.35 15.70
N GLN A 20 -18.31 -6.03 14.43
CA GLN A 20 -18.73 -4.68 14.02
C GLN A 20 -20.11 -4.33 14.57
N THR A 21 -20.26 -3.12 15.12
CA THR A 21 -21.55 -2.61 15.64
C THR A 21 -22.55 -2.35 14.53
N TYR A 22 -22.11 -2.03 13.32
CA TYR A 22 -22.92 -1.96 12.12
C TYR A 22 -23.11 -3.37 11.54
N GLN A 23 -24.34 -3.85 11.42
CA GLN A 23 -24.63 -5.25 11.10
C GLN A 23 -24.92 -5.54 9.63
N ASN A 24 -25.18 -4.52 8.80
CA ASN A 24 -25.48 -4.72 7.37
C ASN A 24 -24.19 -4.73 6.53
N TRP A 25 -23.42 -5.80 6.67
CA TRP A 25 -22.17 -6.03 5.94
C TRP A 25 -22.10 -7.43 5.33
N GLU A 26 -21.28 -7.59 4.34
CA GLU A 26 -20.80 -8.86 3.82
C GLU A 26 -19.29 -8.91 3.88
N LEU A 27 -18.72 -10.07 4.19
CA LEU A 27 -17.28 -10.32 4.11
C LEU A 27 -17.00 -11.29 2.97
N ILE A 28 -16.26 -10.85 1.98
CA ILE A 28 -15.81 -11.67 0.87
C ILE A 28 -14.32 -11.94 1.04
N VAL A 29 -13.94 -13.19 1.31
CA VAL A 29 -12.55 -13.63 1.39
C VAL A 29 -12.19 -14.35 0.11
N VAL A 30 -11.07 -13.98 -0.50
CA VAL A 30 -10.56 -14.65 -1.71
C VAL A 30 -9.20 -15.24 -1.38
N ASP A 31 -9.18 -16.56 -1.21
CA ASP A 31 -7.97 -17.32 -0.93
C ASP A 31 -7.19 -17.60 -2.21
N ASP A 32 -5.91 -17.28 -2.18
CA ASP A 32 -5.02 -17.38 -3.35
C ASP A 32 -4.20 -18.68 -3.34
N VAL A 33 -4.88 -19.79 -3.06
CA VAL A 33 -4.34 -21.15 -3.00
C VAL A 33 -3.38 -21.29 -1.81
N SER A 34 -3.89 -21.05 -0.60
CA SER A 34 -3.16 -21.29 0.64
C SER A 34 -2.88 -22.77 0.82
N ASN A 35 -1.75 -23.11 1.45
CA ASN A 35 -1.34 -24.47 1.80
C ASN A 35 -1.16 -24.66 3.32
N ASP A 36 -1.68 -23.71 4.10
CA ASP A 36 -1.78 -23.78 5.55
C ASP A 36 -3.25 -24.07 5.97
N ASN A 37 -3.60 -23.87 7.24
CA ASN A 37 -4.94 -24.09 7.77
C ASN A 37 -5.96 -23.00 7.44
N SER A 38 -5.70 -22.16 6.40
CA SER A 38 -6.61 -21.07 6.00
C SER A 38 -7.97 -21.61 5.54
N PHE A 39 -7.98 -22.72 4.79
CA PHE A 39 -9.21 -23.31 4.27
C PHE A 39 -10.15 -23.77 5.40
N GLU A 40 -9.63 -24.53 6.36
CA GLU A 40 -10.39 -25.02 7.51
C GLU A 40 -10.97 -23.86 8.33
N THR A 41 -10.17 -22.81 8.51
CA THR A 41 -10.61 -21.60 9.20
C THR A 41 -11.75 -20.92 8.45
N LEU A 42 -11.62 -20.69 7.14
CA LEU A 42 -12.65 -20.06 6.32
C LEU A 42 -13.95 -20.85 6.31
N ASN A 43 -13.86 -22.16 6.14
CA ASN A 43 -15.03 -23.03 6.15
C ASN A 43 -15.79 -22.95 7.48
N ALA A 44 -15.08 -23.04 8.60
CA ALA A 44 -15.67 -22.96 9.93
C ALA A 44 -16.39 -21.63 10.22
N PHE A 45 -15.92 -20.50 9.65
CA PHE A 45 -16.58 -19.21 9.78
C PHE A 45 -17.77 -19.06 8.82
N ALA A 46 -17.65 -19.52 7.58
CA ALA A 46 -18.72 -19.42 6.58
C ALA A 46 -19.93 -20.31 6.94
N GLU A 47 -19.73 -21.44 7.60
CA GLU A 47 -20.81 -22.28 8.12
C GLU A 47 -21.60 -21.61 9.26
N LYS A 48 -20.98 -20.71 10.03
CA LYS A 48 -21.59 -20.05 11.19
C LYS A 48 -22.27 -18.72 10.87
N ASP A 49 -21.81 -18.02 9.82
CA ASP A 49 -22.34 -16.71 9.46
C ASP A 49 -22.48 -16.59 7.94
N ILE A 50 -23.72 -16.56 7.45
CA ILE A 50 -24.06 -16.46 6.01
C ILE A 50 -23.55 -15.18 5.34
N ARG A 51 -23.21 -14.16 6.10
CA ARG A 51 -22.60 -12.91 5.58
C ARG A 51 -21.14 -13.09 5.17
N ILE A 52 -20.50 -14.20 5.61
CA ILE A 52 -19.12 -14.55 5.28
C ILE A 52 -19.13 -15.51 4.09
N LYS A 53 -18.46 -15.12 3.02
CA LYS A 53 -18.29 -15.94 1.83
C LYS A 53 -16.82 -16.02 1.49
N PHE A 54 -16.34 -17.20 1.12
CA PHE A 54 -14.99 -17.34 0.62
C PHE A 54 -14.96 -18.02 -0.75
N TYR A 55 -13.91 -17.70 -1.48
CA TYR A 55 -13.63 -18.22 -2.83
C TYR A 55 -12.16 -18.59 -2.90
N ILE A 56 -11.85 -19.64 -3.65
CA ILE A 56 -10.47 -20.10 -3.84
C ILE A 56 -10.09 -19.89 -5.29
N ASN A 57 -8.96 -19.22 -5.53
CA ASN A 57 -8.43 -19.08 -6.88
C ASN A 57 -7.96 -20.44 -7.43
N SER A 58 -8.04 -20.64 -8.75
CA SER A 58 -7.57 -21.87 -9.38
C SER A 58 -6.04 -22.05 -9.37
N LYS A 59 -5.31 -20.95 -9.18
CA LYS A 59 -3.86 -20.85 -9.00
C LYS A 59 -3.53 -19.54 -8.29
N ASN A 60 -2.31 -19.41 -7.75
CA ASN A 60 -1.87 -18.15 -7.17
C ASN A 60 -1.81 -17.04 -8.24
N LYS A 61 -2.66 -16.03 -8.08
CA LYS A 61 -2.84 -14.88 -8.99
C LYS A 61 -2.42 -13.55 -8.37
N GLY A 62 -2.16 -13.54 -7.07
CA GLY A 62 -1.75 -12.36 -6.31
C GLY A 62 -2.92 -11.57 -5.73
N ALA A 63 -2.59 -10.71 -4.76
CA ALA A 63 -3.58 -9.98 -3.97
C ALA A 63 -4.46 -9.02 -4.79
N ASN A 64 -3.92 -8.41 -5.86
CA ASN A 64 -4.69 -7.49 -6.71
C ASN A 64 -5.81 -8.21 -7.44
N PHE A 65 -5.52 -9.36 -8.04
CA PHE A 65 -6.54 -10.20 -8.65
C PHE A 65 -7.61 -10.60 -7.62
N SER A 66 -7.19 -11.05 -6.45
CA SER A 66 -8.12 -11.46 -5.38
C SER A 66 -9.01 -10.29 -4.91
N ARG A 67 -8.46 -9.06 -4.79
CA ARG A 67 -9.24 -7.87 -4.46
C ARG A 67 -10.21 -7.49 -5.57
N ASN A 68 -9.80 -7.55 -6.84
CA ASN A 68 -10.66 -7.26 -7.99
C ASN A 68 -11.77 -8.30 -8.15
N PHE A 69 -11.47 -9.57 -7.97
CA PHE A 69 -12.48 -10.62 -7.96
C PHE A 69 -13.52 -10.36 -6.85
N GLY A 70 -13.06 -10.10 -5.62
CA GLY A 70 -13.96 -9.72 -4.52
C GLY A 70 -14.79 -8.49 -4.83
N LEU A 71 -14.21 -7.45 -5.43
CA LEU A 71 -14.92 -6.24 -5.87
C LEU A 71 -16.00 -6.55 -6.92
N SER A 72 -15.73 -7.45 -7.87
CA SER A 72 -16.65 -7.79 -8.96
C SER A 72 -17.93 -8.49 -8.50
N ILE A 73 -17.86 -9.23 -7.38
CA ILE A 73 -18.98 -9.98 -6.82
C ILE A 73 -19.61 -9.29 -5.59
N ALA A 74 -18.98 -8.23 -5.08
CA ALA A 74 -19.51 -7.46 -3.95
C ALA A 74 -20.85 -6.80 -4.29
N LYS A 75 -21.77 -6.82 -3.32
CA LYS A 75 -23.12 -6.24 -3.42
C LYS A 75 -23.26 -4.92 -2.66
N GLY A 76 -22.42 -4.70 -1.67
CA GLY A 76 -22.42 -3.49 -0.85
C GLY A 76 -22.13 -2.23 -1.70
N ASP A 77 -22.72 -1.10 -1.32
CA ASP A 77 -22.49 0.20 -1.98
C ASP A 77 -21.12 0.77 -1.66
N PHE A 78 -20.54 0.35 -0.54
CA PHE A 78 -19.23 0.79 -0.07
C PHE A 78 -18.29 -0.40 0.13
N ILE A 79 -17.01 -0.17 -0.13
CA ILE A 79 -15.96 -1.19 -0.06
C ILE A 79 -14.86 -0.75 0.90
N ILE A 80 -14.44 -1.66 1.77
CA ILE A 80 -13.19 -1.58 2.54
C ILE A 80 -12.34 -2.78 2.16
N PHE A 81 -11.09 -2.56 1.80
CA PHE A 81 -10.11 -3.64 1.60
C PHE A 81 -9.42 -3.91 2.94
N LEU A 82 -9.61 -5.11 3.48
CA LEU A 82 -8.99 -5.58 4.71
C LEU A 82 -8.03 -6.71 4.37
N ASP A 83 -6.77 -6.62 4.77
CA ASP A 83 -5.82 -7.72 4.62
C ASP A 83 -6.04 -8.78 5.72
N ALA A 84 -5.75 -10.05 5.41
CA ALA A 84 -6.11 -11.19 6.26
C ALA A 84 -5.29 -11.30 7.56
N ASP A 85 -4.37 -10.39 7.80
CA ASP A 85 -3.55 -10.26 9.01
C ASP A 85 -3.79 -8.95 9.79
N ASP A 86 -4.74 -8.13 9.34
CA ASP A 86 -5.07 -6.84 9.93
C ASP A 86 -6.43 -6.88 10.67
N ILE A 87 -6.72 -5.82 11.45
CA ILE A 87 -7.89 -5.79 12.34
C ILE A 87 -8.65 -4.47 12.16
N LEU A 88 -9.98 -4.54 12.16
CA LEU A 88 -10.86 -3.37 12.27
C LEU A 88 -11.31 -3.16 13.72
N PHE A 89 -11.41 -1.89 14.14
CA PHE A 89 -12.07 -1.54 15.38
C PHE A 89 -13.57 -1.80 15.29
N GLN A 90 -14.23 -2.17 16.39
CA GLN A 90 -15.63 -2.59 16.40
C GLN A 90 -16.63 -1.55 15.82
N ASP A 91 -16.31 -0.26 15.85
CA ASP A 91 -17.13 0.81 15.30
C ASP A 91 -16.65 1.33 13.93
N CYS A 92 -15.67 0.65 13.31
CA CYS A 92 -15.04 1.08 12.05
C CYS A 92 -16.10 1.31 10.94
N LEU A 93 -16.93 0.31 10.68
CA LEU A 93 -17.94 0.40 9.61
C LEU A 93 -18.94 1.53 9.88
N LYS A 94 -19.48 1.61 11.10
CA LYS A 94 -20.42 2.65 11.49
C LYS A 94 -19.84 4.04 11.32
N ASN A 95 -18.65 4.27 11.88
CA ASN A 95 -18.01 5.58 11.84
C ASN A 95 -17.67 6.04 10.43
N ARG A 96 -17.21 5.11 9.57
CA ARG A 96 -16.87 5.42 8.19
C ARG A 96 -18.09 5.67 7.32
N LEU A 97 -19.16 4.88 7.48
CA LEU A 97 -20.44 5.07 6.78
C LEU A 97 -21.07 6.41 7.14
N ASP A 98 -21.10 6.76 8.42
CA ASP A 98 -21.62 8.06 8.88
C ASP A 98 -20.93 9.26 8.21
N LYS A 99 -19.69 9.13 7.79
CA LYS A 99 -18.94 10.20 7.12
C LYS A 99 -19.15 10.23 5.62
N ILE A 100 -19.09 9.06 4.96
CA ILE A 100 -19.15 8.99 3.50
C ILE A 100 -20.57 9.25 2.95
N GLU A 101 -21.61 8.70 3.59
CA GLU A 101 -23.00 8.86 3.16
C GLU A 101 -23.46 10.32 3.23
N LYS A 102 -23.14 11.03 4.34
CA LYS A 102 -23.53 12.42 4.54
C LYS A 102 -22.90 13.41 3.55
N SER A 103 -21.86 13.01 2.83
CA SER A 103 -21.02 13.96 2.07
C SER A 103 -20.94 13.64 0.57
N ASN A 104 -21.65 12.63 0.08
CA ASN A 104 -21.58 12.17 -1.33
C ASN A 104 -20.14 12.07 -1.89
N LEU A 105 -19.26 11.48 -1.11
CA LEU A 105 -17.84 11.33 -1.45
C LEU A 105 -17.61 10.02 -2.23
N ASP A 106 -16.59 10.02 -3.08
CA ASP A 106 -16.13 8.81 -3.77
C ASP A 106 -15.34 7.92 -2.84
N PHE A 107 -14.58 8.53 -1.91
CA PHE A 107 -13.92 7.83 -0.81
C PHE A 107 -13.58 8.75 0.37
N CYS A 108 -13.42 8.15 1.53
CA CYS A 108 -12.88 8.80 2.73
C CYS A 108 -11.72 7.99 3.28
N VAL A 109 -10.74 8.66 3.88
CA VAL A 109 -9.57 8.02 4.49
C VAL A 109 -9.51 8.35 5.98
N PHE A 110 -9.17 7.36 6.80
CA PHE A 110 -9.17 7.46 8.26
C PHE A 110 -7.80 7.10 8.85
N THR A 111 -7.57 7.48 10.11
CA THR A 111 -6.35 7.13 10.85
C THR A 111 -6.26 5.62 11.08
N MET A 112 -5.08 5.07 10.88
CA MET A 112 -4.70 3.69 11.18
C MET A 112 -3.65 3.66 12.28
N GLN A 113 -3.59 2.60 13.08
CA GLN A 113 -2.49 2.36 14.01
C GLN A 113 -1.72 1.12 13.60
N ILE A 114 -0.41 1.16 13.81
CA ILE A 114 0.46 0.00 13.62
C ILE A 114 0.62 -0.72 14.95
N PHE A 115 0.54 -2.05 14.94
CA PHE A 115 0.81 -2.88 16.12
C PHE A 115 1.64 -4.11 15.77
N ASN A 116 2.26 -4.73 16.75
CA ASN A 116 3.05 -5.96 16.59
C ASN A 116 2.30 -7.18 17.16
N LYS A 117 2.22 -7.28 18.47
CA LYS A 117 1.58 -8.43 19.17
C LYS A 117 0.17 -8.08 19.63
N THR A 118 0.00 -6.93 20.22
CA THR A 118 -1.28 -6.45 20.75
C THR A 118 -1.54 -5.02 20.32
N ILE A 119 -2.80 -4.70 20.03
CA ILE A 119 -3.20 -3.34 19.66
C ILE A 119 -2.77 -2.39 20.79
N GLY A 120 -2.08 -1.29 20.41
CA GLY A 120 -1.57 -0.28 21.34
C GLY A 120 -0.14 -0.52 21.85
N ASP A 121 0.51 -1.65 21.55
CA ASP A 121 1.90 -1.93 21.90
C ASP A 121 2.91 -1.01 21.19
N LEU A 122 2.55 -0.54 20.02
CA LEU A 122 3.29 0.48 19.29
C LEU A 122 2.43 1.75 19.24
N LYS A 123 2.87 2.81 19.92
CA LYS A 123 2.19 4.12 19.87
C LYS A 123 2.48 4.83 18.53
N ASN A 124 2.17 4.17 17.42
CA ASN A 124 2.49 4.62 16.08
C ASN A 124 1.21 4.71 15.24
N ASN A 125 0.62 5.90 15.20
CA ASN A 125 -0.53 6.19 14.36
C ASN A 125 -0.05 6.60 12.96
N TRP A 126 -0.81 6.19 11.97
CA TRP A 126 -0.66 6.61 10.59
C TRP A 126 -1.85 7.49 10.21
N ASP A 127 -1.70 8.78 10.46
CA ASP A 127 -2.69 9.78 10.07
C ASP A 127 -2.62 10.03 8.57
N PRO A 128 -3.76 10.18 7.87
CA PRO A 128 -3.75 10.54 6.47
C PRO A 128 -3.04 11.87 6.25
N GLU A 129 -2.16 11.94 5.26
CA GLU A 129 -1.53 13.19 4.87
C GLU A 129 -2.58 14.15 4.28
N THR A 130 -2.71 15.35 4.85
CA THR A 130 -3.73 16.33 4.45
C THR A 130 -3.26 17.32 3.39
N LYS A 131 -1.93 17.45 3.20
CA LYS A 131 -1.32 18.37 2.25
C LYS A 131 -0.81 17.65 1.01
N THR A 132 -1.31 18.00 -0.17
CA THR A 132 -0.80 17.53 -1.46
C THR A 132 -0.71 15.99 -1.61
N PRO A 133 -1.79 15.22 -1.36
CA PRO A 133 -1.72 13.75 -1.37
C PRO A 133 -1.24 13.19 -2.72
N LEU A 134 -1.65 13.75 -3.85
CA LEU A 134 -1.17 13.33 -5.17
C LEU A 134 0.36 13.47 -5.30
N ILE A 135 0.92 14.60 -4.87
CA ILE A 135 2.38 14.81 -4.89
C ILE A 135 3.09 13.78 -4.01
N ASN A 136 2.52 13.47 -2.86
CA ASN A 136 3.09 12.50 -1.94
C ASN A 136 3.10 11.10 -2.54
N PHE A 137 2.01 10.63 -3.17
CA PHE A 137 2.00 9.36 -3.87
C PHE A 137 2.98 9.33 -5.04
N LEU A 138 2.99 10.37 -5.90
CA LEU A 138 3.94 10.49 -7.01
C LEU A 138 5.41 10.47 -6.54
N SER A 139 5.66 10.95 -5.32
CA SER A 139 6.98 10.95 -4.70
C SER A 139 7.25 9.73 -3.82
N HIS A 140 6.35 8.74 -3.80
CA HIS A 140 6.43 7.55 -2.97
C HIS A 140 6.50 7.83 -1.46
N ARG A 141 5.82 8.87 -1.02
CA ARG A 141 5.54 9.13 0.39
C ARG A 141 4.11 8.71 0.62
N LEU A 142 3.91 7.52 1.18
CA LEU A 142 2.57 6.96 1.34
C LEU A 142 1.74 7.79 2.33
N PRO A 143 0.76 8.59 1.86
CA PRO A 143 -0.12 9.33 2.75
C PRO A 143 -1.02 8.41 3.56
N TRP A 144 -1.46 7.29 2.96
CA TRP A 144 -2.27 6.26 3.58
C TRP A 144 -2.09 4.91 2.90
N GLN A 145 -2.59 3.85 3.52
CA GLN A 145 -2.53 2.45 3.09
C GLN A 145 -3.88 1.96 2.56
N THR A 146 -3.89 0.74 2.03
CA THR A 146 -5.05 0.07 1.40
C THR A 146 -6.27 -0.04 2.33
N MET A 147 -6.07 -0.27 3.64
CA MET A 147 -7.16 -0.50 4.61
C MET A 147 -7.78 0.81 5.15
N GLN A 148 -7.09 1.92 5.05
CA GLN A 148 -7.56 3.19 5.60
C GLN A 148 -8.77 3.79 4.86
N PRO A 149 -8.91 3.67 3.53
CA PRO A 149 -10.09 4.18 2.84
C PRO A 149 -11.33 3.31 3.01
N ILE A 150 -12.50 3.97 3.03
CA ILE A 150 -13.77 3.42 2.58
C ILE A 150 -14.10 4.04 1.22
N TRP A 151 -14.51 3.22 0.27
CA TRP A 151 -14.71 3.58 -1.13
C TRP A 151 -16.17 3.40 -1.53
N LYS A 152 -16.71 4.31 -2.33
CA LYS A 152 -17.93 4.06 -3.09
C LYS A 152 -17.63 2.99 -4.15
N ARG A 153 -18.39 1.87 -4.14
CA ARG A 153 -18.14 0.74 -5.06
C ARG A 153 -18.18 1.15 -6.52
N SER A 154 -19.15 2.00 -6.91
CA SER A 154 -19.27 2.50 -8.28
C SER A 154 -18.05 3.30 -8.74
N PHE A 155 -17.42 4.06 -7.84
CA PHE A 155 -16.18 4.78 -8.14
C PHE A 155 -15.00 3.82 -8.38
N LEU A 156 -14.83 2.82 -7.49
CA LEU A 156 -13.77 1.78 -7.68
C LEU A 156 -13.94 1.03 -9.00
N ILE A 157 -15.17 0.66 -9.38
CA ILE A 157 -15.46 0.02 -10.66
C ILE A 157 -15.11 0.98 -11.82
N GLY A 158 -15.52 2.25 -11.70
CA GLY A 158 -15.25 3.28 -12.72
C GLY A 158 -13.78 3.54 -12.98
N ILE A 159 -12.92 3.33 -11.97
CA ILE A 159 -11.46 3.40 -12.11
C ILE A 159 -10.80 2.04 -12.32
N ASN A 160 -11.56 0.97 -12.60
CA ASN A 160 -11.09 -0.40 -12.88
C ASN A 160 -10.33 -1.09 -11.72
N GLY A 161 -10.69 -0.80 -10.45
CA GLY A 161 -10.09 -1.47 -9.29
C GLY A 161 -8.56 -1.40 -9.25
N PHE A 162 -7.89 -2.48 -8.82
CA PHE A 162 -6.43 -2.59 -8.79
C PHE A 162 -5.86 -2.96 -10.15
N ASP A 163 -4.68 -2.44 -10.47
CA ASP A 163 -3.90 -2.88 -11.63
C ASP A 163 -3.16 -4.18 -11.28
N GLU A 164 -3.54 -5.29 -11.93
CA GLU A 164 -3.03 -6.63 -11.63
C GLU A 164 -1.59 -6.88 -12.07
N ASP A 165 -1.06 -6.03 -12.93
CA ASP A 165 0.33 -6.10 -13.37
C ASP A 165 1.31 -5.64 -12.27
N PHE A 166 0.84 -4.88 -11.28
CA PHE A 166 1.68 -4.41 -10.18
C PHE A 166 1.92 -5.48 -9.12
N LYS A 167 3.15 -5.97 -8.99
CA LYS A 167 3.56 -6.93 -7.94
C LYS A 167 3.90 -6.24 -6.62
N ARG A 168 4.24 -4.96 -6.66
CA ARG A 168 4.43 -4.03 -5.53
C ARG A 168 3.80 -2.69 -5.89
N LEU A 169 3.66 -1.80 -4.91
CA LEU A 169 3.06 -0.46 -5.09
C LEU A 169 1.61 -0.48 -5.56
N GLN A 170 0.90 -1.52 -5.24
CA GLN A 170 -0.48 -1.76 -5.66
C GLN A 170 -1.42 -0.66 -5.16
N ASP A 171 -1.29 -0.32 -3.88
CA ASP A 171 -2.02 0.75 -3.23
C ASP A 171 -1.59 2.13 -3.72
N VAL A 172 -0.28 2.33 -3.92
CA VAL A 172 0.27 3.58 -4.47
C VAL A 172 -0.29 3.85 -5.87
N GLU A 173 -0.36 2.81 -6.70
CA GLU A 173 -0.93 2.89 -8.05
C GLU A 173 -2.42 3.25 -8.01
N LEU A 174 -3.22 2.49 -7.26
CA LEU A 174 -4.66 2.70 -7.13
C LEU A 174 -4.98 4.12 -6.64
N HIS A 175 -4.34 4.54 -5.55
CA HIS A 175 -4.59 5.86 -4.97
C HIS A 175 -4.14 7.01 -5.88
N THR A 176 -3.02 6.85 -6.58
CA THR A 176 -2.57 7.85 -7.56
C THR A 176 -3.58 7.98 -8.70
N ARG A 177 -4.08 6.87 -9.22
CA ARG A 177 -5.08 6.86 -10.30
C ARG A 177 -6.41 7.43 -9.82
N ALA A 178 -6.85 7.12 -8.61
CA ALA A 178 -8.02 7.72 -8.00
C ALA A 178 -7.90 9.25 -7.87
N LEU A 179 -6.74 9.76 -7.40
CA LEU A 179 -6.50 11.19 -7.24
C LEU A 179 -6.28 11.94 -8.57
N LEU A 180 -5.98 11.25 -9.66
CA LEU A 180 -5.90 11.82 -11.01
C LEU A 180 -7.26 11.86 -11.71
N ASN A 181 -8.29 11.25 -11.15
CA ASN A 181 -9.64 11.39 -11.70
C ASN A 181 -10.11 12.84 -11.54
N ASN A 182 -10.48 13.50 -12.64
CA ASN A 182 -10.75 14.93 -12.69
C ASN A 182 -11.87 15.41 -11.75
N ASN A 183 -12.79 14.55 -11.39
CA ASN A 183 -13.97 14.89 -10.59
C ASN A 183 -14.00 14.14 -9.26
N VAL A 184 -12.87 13.59 -8.80
CA VAL A 184 -12.83 12.84 -7.55
C VAL A 184 -13.17 13.74 -6.37
N ASN A 185 -14.16 13.30 -5.60
CA ASN A 185 -14.59 13.94 -4.37
C ASN A 185 -14.20 13.07 -3.17
N PHE A 186 -13.23 13.51 -2.37
CA PHE A 186 -12.73 12.73 -1.23
C PHE A 186 -12.43 13.60 -0.02
N LYS A 187 -12.35 12.97 1.14
CA LYS A 187 -12.00 13.64 2.40
C LYS A 187 -11.09 12.78 3.27
N LEU A 188 -10.15 13.45 3.94
CA LEU A 188 -9.21 12.84 4.89
C LEU A 188 -9.66 13.20 6.31
N PHE A 189 -9.73 12.21 7.18
CA PHE A 189 -10.16 12.36 8.55
C PHE A 189 -9.06 11.89 9.51
N ASN A 190 -8.47 12.82 10.25
CA ASN A 190 -7.59 12.50 11.37
C ASN A 190 -8.49 12.24 12.58
N THR A 191 -8.63 10.98 12.93
CA THR A 191 -9.52 10.48 14.00
C THR A 191 -8.73 9.62 14.97
N LEU A 192 -9.37 9.09 16.01
CA LEU A 192 -8.83 7.92 16.68
C LEU A 192 -8.72 6.76 15.66
N PRO A 193 -7.70 5.92 15.75
CA PRO A 193 -7.52 4.79 14.84
C PRO A 193 -8.73 3.86 14.88
N ASP A 194 -9.25 3.51 13.71
CA ASP A 194 -10.36 2.58 13.54
C ASP A 194 -9.97 1.31 12.78
N CYS A 195 -8.70 1.19 12.40
CA CYS A 195 -8.10 0.02 11.79
C CYS A 195 -6.64 -0.13 12.20
N PHE A 196 -6.15 -1.38 12.22
CA PHE A 196 -4.88 -1.74 12.83
C PHE A 196 -4.07 -2.62 11.90
N LEU A 197 -2.90 -2.11 11.47
CA LEU A 197 -1.93 -2.82 10.64
C LEU A 197 -1.01 -3.66 11.53
N ARG A 198 -1.02 -4.97 11.33
CA ARG A 198 -0.09 -5.88 12.01
C ARG A 198 1.27 -5.89 11.34
N ILE A 199 2.33 -5.61 12.10
CA ILE A 199 3.70 -5.83 11.68
C ILE A 199 4.27 -7.01 12.46
N ASP A 200 4.42 -8.16 11.80
CA ASP A 200 4.95 -9.35 12.44
C ASP A 200 6.46 -9.50 12.18
N ASP A 201 7.16 -9.97 13.20
CA ASP A 201 8.58 -10.29 13.10
C ASP A 201 8.85 -11.49 12.16
N GLU A 202 7.88 -12.39 11.97
CA GLU A 202 8.01 -13.53 11.06
C GLU A 202 7.99 -13.14 9.58
N ARG A 203 7.51 -11.94 9.22
CA ARG A 203 7.71 -11.37 7.86
C ARG A 203 9.19 -11.16 7.51
N LYS A 204 10.13 -11.40 8.44
CA LYS A 204 11.57 -11.15 8.25
C LYS A 204 12.28 -12.21 7.40
N ASN A 205 11.67 -13.38 7.17
CA ASN A 205 12.28 -14.50 6.44
C ASN A 205 11.92 -14.50 4.94
N PHE A 206 12.13 -13.41 4.24
CA PHE A 206 11.96 -13.36 2.79
C PHE A 206 13.28 -13.02 2.08
N ASN A 207 13.40 -13.44 0.83
CA ASN A 207 14.56 -13.11 0.01
C ASN A 207 14.62 -11.60 -0.24
N SER A 208 15.55 -10.92 0.42
CA SER A 208 15.72 -9.47 0.35
C SER A 208 16.04 -8.98 -1.07
N ILE A 209 16.80 -9.75 -1.84
CA ILE A 209 17.19 -9.40 -3.21
C ILE A 209 15.99 -9.51 -4.14
N ASP A 210 15.21 -10.59 -4.06
CA ASP A 210 13.97 -10.75 -4.83
C ASP A 210 12.98 -9.63 -4.52
N PHE A 211 12.79 -9.31 -3.24
CA PHE A 211 11.96 -8.19 -2.82
C PHE A 211 12.38 -6.86 -3.44
N LEU A 212 13.68 -6.54 -3.37
CA LEU A 212 14.21 -5.27 -3.90
C LEU A 212 14.15 -5.21 -5.42
N ASN A 213 14.36 -6.34 -6.10
CA ASN A 213 14.17 -6.41 -7.55
C ASN A 213 12.73 -6.13 -7.95
N LYS A 214 11.75 -6.80 -7.32
CA LYS A 214 10.32 -6.55 -7.54
C LYS A 214 9.92 -5.11 -7.22
N TRP A 215 10.55 -4.51 -6.20
CA TRP A 215 10.34 -3.12 -5.85
C TRP A 215 10.84 -2.16 -6.94
N ILE A 216 12.05 -2.38 -7.48
CA ILE A 216 12.62 -1.57 -8.55
C ILE A 216 11.77 -1.69 -9.82
N ASP A 217 11.39 -2.92 -10.22
CA ASP A 217 10.60 -3.18 -11.42
C ASP A 217 9.22 -2.50 -11.31
N SER A 218 8.56 -2.60 -10.16
CA SER A 218 7.28 -1.91 -9.92
C SER A 218 7.44 -0.39 -9.86
N SER A 219 8.59 0.12 -9.38
CA SER A 219 8.88 1.56 -9.39
C SER A 219 9.08 2.09 -10.81
N GLU A 220 9.74 1.32 -11.68
CA GLU A 220 9.87 1.66 -13.10
C GLU A 220 8.52 1.64 -13.82
N GLN A 221 7.74 0.58 -13.59
CA GLN A 221 6.39 0.45 -14.14
C GLN A 221 5.50 1.62 -13.71
N TYR A 222 5.53 1.99 -12.43
CA TYR A 222 4.81 3.13 -11.89
C TYR A 222 5.24 4.45 -12.56
N CYS A 223 6.52 4.71 -12.64
CA CYS A 223 7.04 5.91 -13.30
C CYS A 223 6.64 5.98 -14.78
N ASN A 224 6.77 4.86 -15.52
CA ASN A 224 6.42 4.80 -16.95
C ASN A 224 4.91 5.01 -17.18
N LYS A 225 4.06 4.48 -16.30
CA LYS A 225 2.61 4.67 -16.35
C LYS A 225 2.25 6.14 -16.11
N PHE A 226 2.71 6.70 -15.00
CA PHE A 226 2.29 8.03 -14.58
C PHE A 226 3.02 9.17 -15.31
N GLU A 227 4.19 8.95 -15.90
CA GLU A 227 4.82 9.92 -16.81
C GLU A 227 3.89 10.32 -17.98
N LYS A 228 3.03 9.39 -18.40
CA LYS A 228 2.06 9.60 -19.48
C LYS A 228 0.76 10.23 -19.01
N LEU A 229 0.35 9.98 -17.78
CA LEU A 229 -0.96 10.34 -17.24
C LEU A 229 -0.97 11.68 -16.48
N VAL A 230 0.16 12.07 -15.87
CA VAL A 230 0.20 13.28 -15.06
C VAL A 230 0.49 14.52 -15.91
N PRO A 231 -0.07 15.70 -15.53
CA PRO A 231 0.30 16.98 -16.13
C PRO A 231 1.81 17.24 -16.05
N ALA A 232 2.36 18.03 -16.98
CA ALA A 232 3.80 18.27 -17.10
C ALA A 232 4.47 18.76 -15.81
N ASN A 233 3.79 19.66 -15.07
CA ASN A 233 4.27 20.22 -13.80
C ASN A 233 4.37 19.18 -12.65
N TYR A 234 3.69 18.05 -12.76
CA TYR A 234 3.76 16.95 -11.77
C TYR A 234 4.82 15.90 -12.08
N LYS A 235 5.32 15.81 -13.33
CA LYS A 235 6.29 14.76 -13.73
C LYS A 235 7.56 14.76 -12.89
N LYS A 236 8.00 15.92 -12.41
CA LYS A 236 9.19 16.05 -11.55
C LYS A 236 9.08 15.24 -10.25
N TYR A 237 7.87 15.03 -9.72
CA TYR A 237 7.67 14.30 -8.47
C TYR A 237 7.92 12.79 -8.60
N LEU A 238 7.86 12.23 -9.82
CA LEU A 238 8.23 10.84 -10.09
C LEU A 238 9.70 10.52 -9.76
N HIS A 239 10.57 11.54 -9.75
CA HIS A 239 11.94 11.38 -9.27
C HIS A 239 12.01 10.99 -7.79
N GLY A 240 10.99 11.34 -7.01
CA GLY A 240 10.87 10.93 -5.61
C GLY A 240 10.77 9.41 -5.46
N THR A 241 10.09 8.73 -6.39
CA THR A 241 10.00 7.27 -6.42
C THR A 241 11.39 6.63 -6.57
N ILE A 242 12.24 7.14 -7.49
CA ILE A 242 13.61 6.65 -7.65
C ILE A 242 14.44 6.89 -6.37
N PHE A 243 14.30 8.08 -5.77
CA PHE A 243 15.01 8.41 -4.55
C PHE A 243 14.61 7.50 -3.38
N ARG A 244 13.31 7.22 -3.22
CA ARG A 244 12.79 6.31 -2.19
C ARG A 244 13.24 4.87 -2.43
N SER A 245 13.23 4.40 -3.66
CA SER A 245 13.74 3.08 -4.02
C SER A 245 15.22 2.94 -3.66
N TYR A 246 16.03 3.97 -3.93
CA TYR A 246 17.43 3.99 -3.49
C TYR A 246 17.55 3.94 -1.96
N GLN A 247 16.74 4.72 -1.23
CA GLN A 247 16.74 4.68 0.24
C GLN A 247 16.37 3.29 0.78
N GLN A 248 15.46 2.58 0.11
CA GLN A 248 15.09 1.21 0.50
C GLN A 248 16.26 0.24 0.30
N ILE A 249 16.94 0.28 -0.85
CA ILE A 249 18.12 -0.55 -1.11
C ILE A 249 19.21 -0.26 -0.06
N LEU A 250 19.46 1.03 0.22
CA LEU A 250 20.44 1.45 1.21
C LEU A 250 20.11 0.97 2.64
N LEU A 251 18.83 0.99 3.00
CA LEU A 251 18.36 0.48 4.30
C LEU A 251 18.69 -1.00 4.46
N TYR A 252 18.41 -1.81 3.43
CA TYR A 252 18.68 -3.25 3.46
C TYR A 252 20.18 -3.55 3.54
N TYR A 253 21.01 -2.76 2.85
CA TYR A 253 22.46 -2.85 2.97
C TYR A 253 22.95 -2.52 4.39
N LYS A 254 22.44 -1.41 4.99
CA LYS A 254 22.80 -1.01 6.37
C LYS A 254 22.32 -1.98 7.44
N LEU A 255 21.26 -2.74 7.18
CA LEU A 255 20.76 -3.80 8.05
C LEU A 255 21.47 -5.15 7.80
N ASN A 256 22.53 -5.19 6.99
CA ASN A 256 23.26 -6.40 6.60
C ASN A 256 22.36 -7.50 5.98
N LYS A 257 21.25 -7.09 5.31
CA LYS A 257 20.34 -8.00 4.63
C LYS A 257 20.70 -8.28 3.17
N ILE A 258 21.62 -7.50 2.62
CA ILE A 258 22.23 -7.66 1.30
C ILE A 258 23.71 -7.31 1.38
N THR A 259 24.52 -7.87 0.47
CA THR A 259 25.95 -7.61 0.38
C THR A 259 26.25 -6.26 -0.29
N LYS A 260 27.51 -5.83 -0.26
CA LYS A 260 27.96 -4.63 -0.99
C LYS A 260 27.79 -4.80 -2.50
N ASP A 261 28.07 -5.99 -3.02
CA ASP A 261 27.93 -6.27 -4.45
C ASP A 261 26.46 -6.25 -4.88
N ASP A 262 25.55 -6.82 -4.08
CA ASP A 262 24.12 -6.71 -4.30
C ASP A 262 23.65 -5.25 -4.29
N PHE A 263 24.12 -4.44 -3.34
CA PHE A 263 23.81 -3.02 -3.26
C PHE A 263 24.22 -2.27 -4.54
N LEU A 264 25.45 -2.53 -5.04
CA LEU A 264 25.94 -1.91 -6.28
C LEU A 264 25.14 -2.36 -7.50
N LEU A 265 24.83 -3.65 -7.59
CA LEU A 265 24.05 -4.23 -8.69
C LEU A 265 22.63 -3.64 -8.73
N LEU A 266 21.92 -3.64 -7.59
CA LEU A 266 20.57 -3.07 -7.47
C LEU A 266 20.58 -1.56 -7.73
N GLY A 267 21.60 -0.85 -7.28
CA GLY A 267 21.79 0.57 -7.57
C GLY A 267 21.95 0.83 -9.08
N THR A 268 22.76 0.01 -9.77
CA THR A 268 22.94 0.10 -11.22
C THR A 268 21.62 -0.17 -11.96
N LYS A 269 20.87 -1.20 -11.55
CA LYS A 269 19.54 -1.49 -12.09
C LYS A 269 18.58 -0.30 -11.88
N LEU A 270 18.51 0.25 -10.67
CA LEU A 270 17.63 1.38 -10.36
C LEU A 270 17.97 2.62 -11.23
N PHE A 271 19.26 2.91 -11.41
CA PHE A 271 19.69 4.05 -12.22
C PHE A 271 19.65 3.79 -13.74
N SER A 272 19.23 2.59 -14.15
CA SER A 272 18.93 2.30 -15.57
C SER A 272 17.49 2.57 -15.97
N VAL A 273 16.56 2.81 -15.00
CA VAL A 273 15.14 3.08 -15.31
C VAL A 273 14.95 4.36 -16.13
N ASN A 274 13.90 4.37 -16.97
CA ASN A 274 13.68 5.42 -17.96
C ASN A 274 13.60 6.83 -17.38
N VAL A 275 12.91 7.02 -16.26
CA VAL A 275 12.78 8.34 -15.59
C VAL A 275 14.14 8.88 -15.20
N TYR A 276 15.04 8.03 -14.66
CA TYR A 276 16.40 8.46 -14.35
C TYR A 276 17.24 8.69 -15.61
N ARG A 277 17.14 7.84 -16.65
CA ARG A 277 17.88 8.02 -17.91
C ARG A 277 17.59 9.36 -18.58
N LYS A 278 16.34 9.79 -18.56
CA LYS A 278 15.89 11.08 -19.11
C LYS A 278 16.27 12.29 -18.23
N THR A 279 16.83 12.04 -17.05
CA THR A 279 17.20 13.09 -16.10
C THR A 279 18.40 13.89 -16.61
N GLY A 280 18.38 15.20 -16.44
CA GLY A 280 19.48 16.10 -16.80
C GLY A 280 20.77 15.81 -15.99
N LYS A 281 21.92 16.22 -16.55
CA LYS A 281 23.25 15.97 -15.96
C LYS A 281 23.36 16.41 -14.49
N LEU A 282 22.79 17.58 -14.15
CA LEU A 282 22.82 18.12 -12.79
C LEU A 282 22.10 17.20 -11.79
N LYS A 283 20.89 16.75 -12.12
CA LYS A 283 20.15 15.83 -11.25
C LYS A 283 20.87 14.48 -11.10
N LYS A 284 21.49 13.95 -12.16
CA LYS A 284 22.34 12.76 -12.09
C LYS A 284 23.52 12.96 -11.15
N LEU A 285 24.15 14.14 -11.17
CA LEU A 285 25.21 14.48 -10.23
C LEU A 285 24.70 14.49 -8.78
N ILE A 286 23.55 15.10 -8.52
CA ILE A 286 22.93 15.10 -7.19
C ILE A 286 22.68 13.67 -6.70
N TYR A 287 22.14 12.78 -7.53
CA TYR A 287 21.97 11.36 -7.17
C TYR A 287 23.31 10.70 -6.78
N LYS A 288 24.38 10.95 -7.55
CA LYS A 288 25.72 10.44 -7.21
C LYS A 288 26.22 10.96 -5.87
N ILE A 289 26.03 12.26 -5.59
CA ILE A 289 26.39 12.89 -4.31
C ILE A 289 25.59 12.25 -3.17
N VAL A 290 24.28 12.01 -3.35
CA VAL A 290 23.44 11.32 -2.37
C VAL A 290 23.95 9.92 -2.08
N CYS A 291 24.30 9.16 -3.14
CA CYS A 291 24.86 7.82 -3.01
C CYS A 291 26.18 7.84 -2.23
N PHE A 292 27.10 8.71 -2.62
CA PHE A 292 28.40 8.85 -1.96
C PHE A 292 28.24 9.26 -0.49
N TYR A 293 27.42 10.29 -0.22
CA TYR A 293 27.16 10.76 1.14
C TYR A 293 26.61 9.63 2.04
N ASN A 294 25.63 8.88 1.54
CA ASN A 294 24.99 7.82 2.34
C ASN A 294 25.89 6.60 2.56
N LEU A 295 26.86 6.34 1.67
CA LEU A 295 27.80 5.23 1.79
C LEU A 295 29.00 5.54 2.70
N TYR A 296 29.55 6.74 2.61
CA TYR A 296 30.88 7.06 3.12
C TYR A 296 30.90 8.12 4.22
N LEU A 297 29.83 8.88 4.41
CA LEU A 297 29.82 9.97 5.39
C LEU A 297 28.86 9.70 6.55
N PHE A 298 29.16 10.32 7.71
CA PHE A 298 28.24 10.30 8.86
C PHE A 298 26.96 11.05 8.54
N ARG A 299 25.82 10.53 9.04
CA ARG A 299 24.51 11.18 8.84
C ARG A 299 24.47 12.55 9.52
N VAL A 300 24.36 13.59 8.74
CA VAL A 300 23.97 14.92 9.24
C VAL A 300 22.44 15.00 9.11
N PRO A 301 21.69 15.25 10.20
CA PRO A 301 20.25 15.42 10.14
C PRO A 301 19.84 16.47 9.12
N GLY A 302 18.81 16.20 8.32
CA GLY A 302 18.26 17.14 7.32
C GLY A 302 18.92 17.12 5.94
N ILE A 303 20.18 16.66 5.77
CA ILE A 303 20.85 16.65 4.45
C ILE A 303 20.08 15.79 3.43
N ASN A 304 19.56 14.64 3.81
CA ASN A 304 18.77 13.82 2.89
C ASN A 304 17.47 14.52 2.44
N GLN A 305 16.84 15.30 3.31
CA GLN A 305 15.67 16.10 2.93
C GLN A 305 16.05 17.24 2.00
N PHE A 306 17.18 17.90 2.25
CA PHE A 306 17.70 18.96 1.39
C PHE A 306 18.03 18.42 0.01
N LEU A 307 18.80 17.34 -0.08
CA LEU A 307 19.16 16.70 -1.36
C LEU A 307 17.92 16.21 -2.11
N TYR A 308 16.92 15.68 -1.40
CA TYR A 308 15.64 15.30 -1.99
C TYR A 308 14.92 16.53 -2.61
N ARG A 309 14.90 17.66 -1.92
CA ARG A 309 14.32 18.91 -2.47
C ARG A 309 15.03 19.34 -3.74
N LEU A 310 16.36 19.25 -3.80
CA LEU A 310 17.14 19.58 -5.00
C LEU A 310 16.80 18.66 -6.19
N ILE A 311 16.48 17.40 -5.95
CA ILE A 311 16.04 16.46 -6.99
C ILE A 311 14.67 16.86 -7.56
N LEU A 312 13.79 17.43 -6.74
CA LEU A 312 12.45 17.86 -7.15
C LEU A 312 12.41 19.24 -7.85
N LEU A 313 13.46 20.05 -7.73
CA LEU A 313 13.60 21.27 -8.52
C LEU A 313 13.89 20.96 -9.99
#